data_f3f197f5c2c002a65ef857578fa189cf
#
_entry.id   f3f197f5c2c002a65ef857578fa189cf
#
_cell.length_a   1.000
_cell.length_b   1.000
_cell.length_c   1.000
_cell.angle_alpha   90.00
_cell.angle_beta   90.00
_cell.angle_gamma   90.00
#
_symmetry.space_group_name_H-M   'P 1'
#
loop_
_entity.id
_entity.type
_entity.pdbx_description
1 polymer ?
#
loop_
_entity_poly.entity_id
_entity_poly.type
_entity_poly.pdbx_seq_one_letter_code
_entity_poly.pdbx_strand_id
1 'polypeptide(L)'
;MTILEELGLLKMDFLGLRTLTVIQSAVQEIERIHGIRLNMEELPENDSMVYDMICQGKTEGVFQLESGGMKQFMRELQPRCLEDMIAGIALYRPGPMDFIPKYIKGKNAGGKVQYTHPKLEPILENTYGCIVYQEQVMQIVRDLAGYSLGRSDLVRRAMSKKKAAVMAKERQNFVYGNEAEGVPGCIANGIDEATANKIYDEMIDFAKYAFNKSHAAAYAVVSYQTAYLKYYYPVEFMAALMTSVIDFPNKVAEYILVCRQMGIKILPPDVNCGMYGFSVDNGAIRYGLSAIKSVGRPVIESLVREREENGQYRSLKDFMERNSPQMNKRAVENFIKAGALDCLDGNRRQKMLVYQKISDSISQDKKNSLAGQMSLFDLVSEEDKKEFEIRMPDVEEFGKEELLGYEKEVLGIYLSGHPLENYRGMMEKTISAKTSDFQQDEETNLPKVMDGQKVIIGGMITDKTIKYTKNNKVMAFLSLIHISEPT
;
A
#
# COMPACT_ATOMS: atom_id res chain seq x y z
N MET A 1 1.40 -0.14 31.53
CA MET A 1 0.01 0.31 31.37
C MET A 1 -0.65 0.47 32.72
N THR A 2 -0.65 -0.54 33.58
CA THR A 2 -1.16 -0.51 34.95
C THR A 2 -0.64 0.64 35.82
N ILE A 3 0.65 0.98 35.76
CA ILE A 3 1.24 2.09 36.55
C ILE A 3 0.65 3.45 36.19
N LEU A 4 0.30 3.69 34.92
CA LEU A 4 -0.33 4.95 34.49
C LEU A 4 -1.78 5.05 34.98
N GLU A 5 -2.49 3.94 34.98
CA GLU A 5 -3.86 3.83 35.49
C GLU A 5 -3.91 4.02 37.01
N GLU A 6 -2.93 3.45 37.74
CA GLU A 6 -2.77 3.64 39.20
C GLU A 6 -2.45 5.10 39.56
N LEU A 7 -1.76 5.84 38.68
CA LEU A 7 -1.50 7.28 38.85
C LEU A 7 -2.69 8.17 38.41
N GLY A 8 -3.80 7.59 37.98
CA GLY A 8 -4.97 8.33 37.50
C GLY A 8 -4.77 9.03 36.16
N LEU A 9 -3.76 8.64 35.38
CA LEU A 9 -3.50 9.18 34.06
C LEU A 9 -4.29 8.43 33.00
N LEU A 10 -4.90 9.18 32.08
CA LEU A 10 -5.63 8.62 30.95
C LEU A 10 -4.70 8.48 29.74
N LYS A 11 -4.55 7.24 29.24
CA LYS A 11 -3.92 6.99 27.94
C LYS A 11 -4.97 7.08 26.84
N MET A 12 -4.77 7.97 25.88
CA MET A 12 -5.60 8.07 24.69
C MET A 12 -4.78 7.66 23.48
N ASP A 13 -5.31 6.72 22.70
CA ASP A 13 -4.70 6.28 21.44
C ASP A 13 -5.42 6.98 20.27
N PHE A 14 -4.66 7.78 19.49
CA PHE A 14 -5.17 8.41 18.28
C PHE A 14 -4.81 7.54 17.09
N LEU A 15 -5.79 6.79 16.59
CA LEU A 15 -5.61 5.87 15.47
C LEU A 15 -6.20 6.48 14.21
N GLY A 16 -5.37 6.57 13.15
CA GLY A 16 -5.78 6.98 11.82
C GLY A 16 -5.60 5.84 10.81
N LEU A 17 -6.35 5.90 9.71
CA LEU A 17 -6.22 4.97 8.61
C LEU A 17 -5.72 5.72 7.37
N ARG A 18 -4.46 5.51 7.00
CA ARG A 18 -3.83 6.14 5.82
C ARG A 18 -4.63 5.90 4.54
N THR A 19 -5.25 4.74 4.40
CA THR A 19 -6.06 4.36 3.25
C THR A 19 -7.20 5.35 2.97
N LEU A 20 -7.80 5.96 3.99
CA LEU A 20 -8.83 6.97 3.79
C LEU A 20 -8.27 8.21 3.08
N THR A 21 -7.03 8.60 3.39
CA THR A 21 -6.33 9.67 2.66
C THR A 21 -6.06 9.27 1.21
N VAL A 22 -5.69 8.01 0.95
CA VAL A 22 -5.51 7.51 -0.42
C VAL A 22 -6.81 7.60 -1.20
N ILE A 23 -7.93 7.15 -0.63
CA ILE A 23 -9.27 7.24 -1.25
C ILE A 23 -9.60 8.70 -1.55
N GLN A 24 -9.46 9.59 -0.57
CA GLN A 24 -9.73 11.02 -0.74
C GLN A 24 -8.89 11.64 -1.87
N SER A 25 -7.58 11.35 -1.89
CA SER A 25 -6.67 11.87 -2.92
C SER A 25 -7.02 11.32 -4.31
N ALA A 26 -7.39 10.03 -4.42
CA ALA A 26 -7.81 9.45 -5.67
C ALA A 26 -9.12 10.08 -6.18
N VAL A 27 -10.11 10.31 -5.31
CA VAL A 27 -11.37 10.99 -5.66
C VAL A 27 -11.12 12.42 -6.12
N GLN A 28 -10.22 13.16 -5.48
CA GLN A 28 -9.82 14.50 -5.90
C GLN A 28 -9.15 14.51 -7.29
N GLU A 29 -8.27 13.53 -7.57
CA GLU A 29 -7.66 13.39 -8.89
C GLU A 29 -8.70 13.02 -9.96
N ILE A 30 -9.67 12.16 -9.65
CA ILE A 30 -10.78 11.82 -10.54
C ILE A 30 -11.62 13.06 -10.87
N GLU A 31 -11.96 13.87 -9.86
CA GLU A 31 -12.69 15.12 -10.07
C GLU A 31 -11.88 16.11 -10.93
N ARG A 32 -10.59 16.24 -10.66
CA ARG A 32 -9.68 17.13 -11.42
C ARG A 32 -9.53 16.72 -12.88
N ILE A 33 -9.44 15.42 -13.17
CA ILE A 33 -9.15 14.91 -14.52
C ILE A 33 -10.42 14.69 -15.34
N HIS A 34 -11.45 14.12 -14.73
CA HIS A 34 -12.67 13.68 -15.43
C HIS A 34 -13.87 14.59 -15.16
N GLY A 35 -13.77 15.53 -14.20
CA GLY A 35 -14.92 16.35 -13.78
C GLY A 35 -16.01 15.55 -13.06
N ILE A 36 -15.71 14.31 -12.63
CA ILE A 36 -16.66 13.40 -11.99
C ILE A 36 -16.50 13.53 -10.48
N ARG A 37 -17.57 13.93 -9.80
CA ARG A 37 -17.62 13.96 -8.34
C ARG A 37 -18.13 12.62 -7.82
N LEU A 38 -17.20 11.74 -7.48
CA LEU A 38 -17.49 10.39 -7.01
C LEU A 38 -17.87 10.40 -5.52
N ASN A 39 -19.07 9.88 -5.20
CA ASN A 39 -19.47 9.65 -3.80
C ASN A 39 -19.16 8.20 -3.40
N MET A 40 -18.22 8.03 -2.48
CA MET A 40 -17.77 6.71 -2.01
C MET A 40 -18.81 5.97 -1.15
N GLU A 41 -19.85 6.65 -0.67
CA GLU A 41 -20.93 6.04 0.10
C GLU A 41 -22.06 5.49 -0.79
N GLU A 42 -22.09 5.91 -2.06
CA GLU A 42 -23.12 5.53 -3.03
C GLU A 42 -22.62 4.55 -4.11
N LEU A 43 -21.47 3.92 -3.86
CA LEU A 43 -20.95 2.92 -4.79
C LEU A 43 -21.85 1.70 -4.88
N PRO A 44 -22.02 1.10 -6.08
CA PRO A 44 -22.78 -0.14 -6.23
C PRO A 44 -22.09 -1.28 -5.48
N GLU A 45 -22.72 -1.81 -4.42
CA GLU A 45 -22.11 -2.83 -3.54
C GLU A 45 -21.92 -4.22 -4.21
N ASN A 46 -22.61 -4.46 -5.34
CA ASN A 46 -22.63 -5.77 -6.02
C ASN A 46 -22.03 -5.70 -7.44
N ASP A 47 -21.01 -4.89 -7.65
CA ASP A 47 -20.34 -4.80 -8.94
C ASP A 47 -19.51 -6.06 -9.22
N SER A 48 -20.00 -6.88 -10.16
CA SER A 48 -19.37 -8.15 -10.52
C SER A 48 -17.95 -8.00 -11.06
N MET A 49 -17.64 -6.92 -11.73
CA MET A 49 -16.31 -6.67 -12.33
C MET A 49 -15.27 -6.43 -11.25
N VAL A 50 -15.65 -5.70 -10.20
CA VAL A 50 -14.79 -5.45 -9.03
C VAL A 50 -14.53 -6.77 -8.29
N TYR A 51 -15.58 -7.58 -8.06
CA TYR A 51 -15.41 -8.89 -7.43
C TYR A 51 -14.59 -9.86 -8.28
N ASP A 52 -14.76 -9.86 -9.61
CA ASP A 52 -13.95 -10.69 -10.51
C ASP A 52 -12.45 -10.33 -10.44
N MET A 53 -12.10 -9.06 -10.33
CA MET A 53 -10.73 -8.62 -10.10
C MET A 53 -10.18 -9.15 -8.76
N ILE A 54 -10.99 -9.08 -7.69
CA ILE A 54 -10.63 -9.61 -6.36
C ILE A 54 -10.44 -11.12 -6.42
N CYS A 55 -11.35 -11.85 -7.07
CA CYS A 55 -11.28 -13.30 -7.25
C CYS A 55 -10.06 -13.76 -8.05
N GLN A 56 -9.55 -12.91 -8.95
CA GLN A 56 -8.30 -13.17 -9.68
C GLN A 56 -7.06 -12.88 -8.83
N GLY A 57 -7.21 -12.34 -7.62
CA GLY A 57 -6.09 -11.96 -6.76
C GLY A 57 -5.31 -10.73 -7.25
N LYS A 58 -5.87 -9.93 -8.17
CA LYS A 58 -5.26 -8.69 -8.68
C LYS A 58 -5.45 -7.54 -7.70
N THR A 59 -5.03 -7.74 -6.46
CA THR A 59 -5.37 -6.90 -5.31
C THR A 59 -4.17 -6.14 -4.72
N GLU A 60 -3.09 -5.93 -5.50
CA GLU A 60 -1.99 -5.04 -5.10
C GLU A 60 -2.53 -3.64 -4.81
N GLY A 61 -2.17 -3.10 -3.65
CA GLY A 61 -2.64 -1.81 -3.17
C GLY A 61 -4.09 -1.78 -2.67
N VAL A 62 -4.87 -2.85 -2.83
CA VAL A 62 -6.22 -2.94 -2.25
C VAL A 62 -6.11 -3.18 -0.75
N PHE A 63 -6.79 -2.35 0.01
CA PHE A 63 -6.75 -2.40 1.48
C PHE A 63 -7.07 -3.81 2.00
N GLN A 64 -6.25 -4.31 2.93
CA GLN A 64 -6.33 -5.65 3.55
C GLN A 64 -6.14 -6.85 2.59
N LEU A 65 -6.17 -6.67 1.28
CA LEU A 65 -6.16 -7.78 0.31
C LEU A 65 -4.83 -7.94 -0.44
N GLU A 66 -3.79 -7.18 -0.07
CA GLU A 66 -2.54 -7.07 -0.83
C GLU A 66 -1.56 -8.23 -0.58
N SER A 67 -1.58 -8.87 0.61
CA SER A 67 -0.60 -9.92 0.94
C SER A 67 -0.79 -11.18 0.08
N GLY A 68 0.29 -11.89 -0.25
CA GLY A 68 0.24 -13.10 -1.07
C GLY A 68 -0.75 -14.15 -0.57
N GLY A 69 -0.72 -14.42 0.76
CA GLY A 69 -1.67 -15.36 1.35
C GLY A 69 -3.13 -14.89 1.29
N MET A 70 -3.38 -13.56 1.41
CA MET A 70 -4.74 -13.03 1.26
C MET A 70 -5.19 -13.08 -0.20
N LYS A 71 -4.33 -12.83 -1.17
CA LYS A 71 -4.63 -13.01 -2.60
C LYS A 71 -5.03 -14.44 -2.90
N GLN A 72 -4.26 -15.41 -2.40
CA GLN A 72 -4.57 -16.83 -2.56
C GLN A 72 -5.91 -17.16 -1.91
N PHE A 73 -6.16 -16.68 -0.69
CA PHE A 73 -7.44 -16.89 -0.02
C PHE A 73 -8.63 -16.28 -0.79
N MET A 74 -8.48 -15.08 -1.39
CA MET A 74 -9.53 -14.48 -2.21
C MET A 74 -9.82 -15.31 -3.48
N ARG A 75 -8.79 -15.92 -4.10
CA ARG A 75 -8.97 -16.86 -5.21
C ARG A 75 -9.76 -18.10 -4.82
N GLU A 76 -9.57 -18.62 -3.61
CA GLU A 76 -10.30 -19.79 -3.09
C GLU A 76 -11.70 -19.42 -2.62
N LEU A 77 -11.85 -18.30 -1.93
CA LEU A 77 -13.10 -17.82 -1.38
C LEU A 77 -14.09 -17.41 -2.47
N GLN A 78 -13.59 -16.86 -3.59
CA GLN A 78 -14.42 -16.34 -4.69
C GLN A 78 -15.55 -15.41 -4.20
N PRO A 79 -15.24 -14.28 -3.56
CA PRO A 79 -16.25 -13.37 -3.01
C PRO A 79 -17.14 -12.80 -4.12
N ARG A 80 -18.46 -12.71 -3.86
CA ARG A 80 -19.45 -12.18 -4.79
C ARG A 80 -20.29 -11.05 -4.21
N CYS A 81 -20.14 -10.80 -2.93
CA CYS A 81 -20.84 -9.76 -2.19
C CYS A 81 -20.00 -9.26 -1.01
N LEU A 82 -20.44 -8.16 -0.41
CA LEU A 82 -19.75 -7.55 0.73
C LEU A 82 -19.68 -8.49 1.94
N GLU A 83 -20.74 -9.31 2.18
CA GLU A 83 -20.75 -10.28 3.29
C GLU A 83 -19.63 -11.33 3.15
N ASP A 84 -19.32 -11.78 1.94
CA ASP A 84 -18.18 -12.68 1.69
C ASP A 84 -16.85 -12.02 2.06
N MET A 85 -16.69 -10.73 1.76
CA MET A 85 -15.47 -9.98 2.11
C MET A 85 -15.37 -9.76 3.61
N ILE A 86 -16.50 -9.46 4.29
CA ILE A 86 -16.57 -9.33 5.75
C ILE A 86 -16.10 -10.61 6.42
N ALA A 87 -16.63 -11.76 5.96
CA ALA A 87 -16.22 -13.06 6.46
C ALA A 87 -14.74 -13.36 6.15
N GLY A 88 -14.29 -13.04 4.94
CA GLY A 88 -12.90 -13.22 4.53
C GLY A 88 -11.92 -12.46 5.44
N ILE A 89 -12.18 -11.19 5.72
CA ILE A 89 -11.35 -10.36 6.61
C ILE A 89 -11.39 -10.90 8.05
N ALA A 90 -12.54 -11.41 8.51
CA ALA A 90 -12.70 -11.98 9.83
C ALA A 90 -11.96 -13.33 10.00
N LEU A 91 -11.93 -14.15 8.95
CA LEU A 91 -11.33 -15.49 8.97
C LEU A 91 -9.82 -15.49 8.74
N TYR A 92 -9.28 -14.57 7.92
CA TYR A 92 -7.86 -14.58 7.58
C TYR A 92 -6.98 -14.01 8.70
N ARG A 93 -6.83 -14.77 9.78
CA ARG A 93 -6.01 -14.45 10.95
C ARG A 93 -5.52 -15.73 11.61
N PRO A 94 -4.37 -15.72 12.33
CA PRO A 94 -3.92 -16.88 13.10
C PRO A 94 -5.03 -17.40 14.05
N GLY A 95 -5.35 -18.67 13.92
CA GLY A 95 -6.45 -19.34 14.63
C GLY A 95 -7.71 -19.53 13.78
N PRO A 96 -8.44 -18.48 13.39
CA PRO A 96 -9.63 -18.64 12.53
C PRO A 96 -9.34 -19.21 11.14
N MET A 97 -8.12 -19.09 10.64
CA MET A 97 -7.72 -19.65 9.34
C MET A 97 -7.99 -21.16 9.23
N ASP A 98 -7.93 -21.91 10.32
CA ASP A 98 -8.21 -23.35 10.34
C ASP A 98 -9.65 -23.67 9.93
N PHE A 99 -10.55 -22.70 10.02
CA PHE A 99 -11.97 -22.85 9.64
C PHE A 99 -12.29 -22.44 8.20
N ILE A 100 -11.35 -21.85 7.48
CA ILE A 100 -11.51 -21.45 6.07
C ILE A 100 -12.00 -22.61 5.20
N PRO A 101 -11.42 -23.84 5.27
CA PRO A 101 -11.90 -24.95 4.46
C PRO A 101 -13.37 -25.31 4.72
N LYS A 102 -13.81 -25.25 5.98
CA LYS A 102 -15.22 -25.51 6.35
C LYS A 102 -16.14 -24.42 5.78
N TYR A 103 -15.72 -23.15 5.87
CA TYR A 103 -16.47 -22.03 5.32
C TYR A 103 -16.64 -22.13 3.81
N ILE A 104 -15.55 -22.37 3.07
CA ILE A 104 -15.56 -22.51 1.61
C ILE A 104 -16.41 -23.69 1.19
N LYS A 105 -16.31 -24.83 1.90
CA LYS A 105 -17.15 -26.00 1.64
C LYS A 105 -18.64 -25.68 1.83
N GLY A 106 -18.99 -24.97 2.89
CA GLY A 106 -20.35 -24.53 3.15
C GLY A 106 -20.88 -23.58 2.08
N LYS A 107 -20.08 -22.60 1.69
CA LYS A 107 -20.39 -21.65 0.60
C LYS A 107 -20.69 -22.39 -0.72
N ASN A 108 -19.87 -23.37 -1.06
CA ASN A 108 -20.00 -24.13 -2.32
C ASN A 108 -21.07 -25.25 -2.27
N ALA A 109 -21.69 -25.47 -1.13
CA ALA A 109 -22.70 -26.55 -0.95
C ALA A 109 -24.05 -26.29 -1.65
N GLY A 110 -24.22 -25.13 -2.30
CA GLY A 110 -25.43 -24.81 -3.08
C GLY A 110 -26.71 -24.83 -2.24
N GLY A 111 -26.67 -24.31 -1.02
CA GLY A 111 -27.82 -24.26 -0.09
C GLY A 111 -28.05 -25.53 0.75
N LYS A 112 -27.18 -26.54 0.63
CA LYS A 112 -27.27 -27.78 1.43
C LYS A 112 -26.40 -27.72 2.70
N VAL A 113 -26.45 -26.61 3.42
CA VAL A 113 -25.73 -26.46 4.69
C VAL A 113 -26.47 -27.28 5.77
N GLN A 114 -25.72 -28.11 6.49
CA GLN A 114 -26.28 -28.86 7.63
C GLN A 114 -26.03 -28.09 8.92
N TYR A 115 -27.11 -27.75 9.61
CA TYR A 115 -27.03 -27.11 10.92
C TYR A 115 -27.20 -28.15 12.02
N THR A 116 -26.49 -27.99 13.13
CA THR A 116 -26.61 -28.88 14.30
C THR A 116 -28.02 -28.82 14.89
N HIS A 117 -28.74 -27.69 14.76
CA HIS A 117 -30.13 -27.52 15.11
C HIS A 117 -30.79 -26.48 14.17
N PRO A 118 -32.08 -26.63 13.78
CA PRO A 118 -32.75 -25.70 12.84
C PRO A 118 -32.78 -24.25 13.32
N LYS A 119 -32.83 -23.97 14.62
CA LYS A 119 -32.76 -22.60 15.17
C LYS A 119 -31.43 -21.90 14.91
N LEU A 120 -30.38 -22.62 14.48
CA LEU A 120 -29.08 -22.01 14.10
C LEU A 120 -29.10 -21.46 12.68
N GLU A 121 -29.99 -21.91 11.81
CA GLU A 121 -30.06 -21.47 10.41
C GLU A 121 -30.16 -19.96 10.29
N PRO A 122 -31.12 -19.24 10.90
CA PRO A 122 -31.24 -17.79 10.76
C PRO A 122 -30.07 -17.02 11.33
N ILE A 123 -29.24 -17.63 12.21
CA ILE A 123 -28.06 -17.01 12.82
C ILE A 123 -26.81 -17.23 11.94
N LEU A 124 -26.71 -18.41 11.32
CA LEU A 124 -25.50 -18.87 10.63
C LEU A 124 -25.66 -18.96 9.11
N GLU A 125 -26.81 -18.60 8.54
CA GLU A 125 -27.07 -18.65 7.10
C GLU A 125 -26.05 -17.84 6.31
N ASN A 126 -25.81 -16.60 6.70
CA ASN A 126 -24.85 -15.69 6.04
C ASN A 126 -23.38 -16.11 6.20
N THR A 127 -23.11 -17.13 7.02
CA THR A 127 -21.76 -17.68 7.24
C THR A 127 -21.69 -19.17 6.95
N TYR A 128 -22.66 -19.68 6.19
CA TYR A 128 -22.70 -21.05 5.71
C TYR A 128 -22.54 -22.10 6.82
N GLY A 129 -23.19 -21.88 7.97
CA GLY A 129 -23.14 -22.77 9.12
C GLY A 129 -21.88 -22.67 9.99
N CYS A 130 -21.03 -21.67 9.72
CA CYS A 130 -19.85 -21.41 10.55
C CYS A 130 -20.12 -20.27 11.54
N ILE A 131 -19.66 -20.43 12.77
CA ILE A 131 -19.60 -19.30 13.72
C ILE A 131 -18.33 -18.50 13.37
N VAL A 132 -18.48 -17.24 12.96
CA VAL A 132 -17.38 -16.34 12.59
C VAL A 132 -17.33 -15.13 13.50
N TYR A 133 -18.49 -14.63 13.89
CA TYR A 133 -18.65 -13.38 14.60
C TYR A 133 -19.01 -13.54 16.07
N GLN A 134 -18.54 -12.59 16.89
CA GLN A 134 -18.90 -12.52 18.31
C GLN A 134 -20.41 -12.35 18.51
N GLU A 135 -21.03 -11.59 17.62
CA GLU A 135 -22.46 -11.34 17.60
C GLU A 135 -23.26 -12.63 17.41
N GLN A 136 -22.77 -13.59 16.60
CA GLN A 136 -23.42 -14.88 16.43
C GLN A 136 -23.40 -15.70 17.73
N VAL A 137 -22.30 -15.69 18.49
CA VAL A 137 -22.24 -16.35 19.80
C VAL A 137 -23.29 -15.76 20.74
N MET A 138 -23.43 -14.42 20.76
CA MET A 138 -24.44 -13.75 21.59
C MET A 138 -25.87 -14.11 21.16
N GLN A 139 -26.15 -14.21 19.86
CA GLN A 139 -27.44 -14.61 19.32
C GLN A 139 -27.77 -16.06 19.67
N ILE A 140 -26.78 -16.96 19.53
CA ILE A 140 -26.98 -18.39 19.85
C ILE A 140 -27.43 -18.57 21.32
N VAL A 141 -26.71 -17.97 22.28
CA VAL A 141 -27.07 -18.11 23.69
C VAL A 141 -28.40 -17.43 24.02
N ARG A 142 -28.74 -16.33 23.35
CA ARG A 142 -30.03 -15.65 23.50
C ARG A 142 -31.19 -16.49 22.94
N ASP A 143 -31.08 -16.90 21.69
CA ASP A 143 -32.21 -17.47 20.93
C ASP A 143 -32.44 -18.96 21.24
N LEU A 144 -31.38 -19.68 21.64
CA LEU A 144 -31.49 -21.10 22.00
C LEU A 144 -31.75 -21.33 23.49
N ALA A 145 -31.09 -20.54 24.37
CA ALA A 145 -31.15 -20.76 25.80
C ALA A 145 -31.88 -19.65 26.59
N GLY A 146 -32.35 -18.59 25.90
CA GLY A 146 -33.17 -17.53 26.52
C GLY A 146 -32.37 -16.51 27.35
N TYR A 147 -31.10 -16.31 27.05
CA TYR A 147 -30.30 -15.30 27.72
C TYR A 147 -30.76 -13.88 27.39
N SER A 148 -30.66 -12.97 28.34
CA SER A 148 -30.79 -11.55 28.05
C SER A 148 -29.56 -11.04 27.24
N LEU A 149 -29.73 -9.93 26.51
CA LEU A 149 -28.64 -9.34 25.71
C LEU A 149 -27.39 -9.03 26.57
N GLY A 150 -27.58 -8.41 27.73
CA GLY A 150 -26.49 -8.09 28.63
C GLY A 150 -25.76 -9.32 29.15
N ARG A 151 -26.49 -10.40 29.46
CA ARG A 151 -25.89 -11.66 29.87
C ARG A 151 -25.17 -12.38 28.72
N SER A 152 -25.70 -12.32 27.51
CA SER A 152 -25.02 -12.84 26.30
C SER A 152 -23.65 -12.21 26.10
N ASP A 153 -23.50 -10.92 26.35
CA ASP A 153 -22.21 -10.23 26.28
C ASP A 153 -21.24 -10.68 27.39
N LEU A 154 -21.72 -10.97 28.59
CA LEU A 154 -20.88 -11.54 29.66
C LEU A 154 -20.33 -12.93 29.27
N VAL A 155 -21.17 -13.78 28.66
CA VAL A 155 -20.75 -15.10 28.16
C VAL A 155 -19.69 -14.95 27.06
N ARG A 156 -19.92 -14.08 26.07
CA ARG A 156 -18.96 -13.77 25.01
C ARG A 156 -17.60 -13.33 25.59
N ARG A 157 -17.62 -12.40 26.55
CA ARG A 157 -16.38 -11.91 27.21
C ARG A 157 -15.67 -13.02 27.99
N ALA A 158 -16.40 -13.91 28.67
CA ALA A 158 -15.83 -15.03 29.40
C ALA A 158 -15.13 -16.01 28.45
N MET A 159 -15.77 -16.34 27.33
CA MET A 159 -15.21 -17.21 26.29
C MET A 159 -13.97 -16.60 25.66
N SER A 160 -14.00 -15.34 25.28
CA SER A 160 -12.84 -14.62 24.70
C SER A 160 -11.64 -14.56 25.67
N LYS A 161 -11.89 -14.41 26.99
CA LYS A 161 -10.85 -14.39 28.03
C LYS A 161 -10.44 -15.77 28.53
N LYS A 162 -10.99 -16.86 27.94
CA LYS A 162 -10.68 -18.26 28.29
C LYS A 162 -10.82 -18.57 29.79
N LYS A 163 -11.85 -18.03 30.43
CA LYS A 163 -12.13 -18.26 31.86
C LYS A 163 -12.81 -19.61 32.06
N ALA A 164 -12.03 -20.70 32.18
CA ALA A 164 -12.52 -22.08 32.20
C ALA A 164 -13.63 -22.33 33.23
N ALA A 165 -13.49 -21.84 34.47
CA ALA A 165 -14.50 -22.01 35.51
C ALA A 165 -15.86 -21.33 35.17
N VAL A 166 -15.77 -20.12 34.56
CA VAL A 166 -16.97 -19.40 34.12
C VAL A 166 -17.63 -20.13 32.95
N MET A 167 -16.81 -20.60 31.99
CA MET A 167 -17.31 -21.34 30.84
C MET A 167 -18.00 -22.67 31.24
N ALA A 168 -17.48 -23.39 32.23
CA ALA A 168 -18.10 -24.60 32.74
C ALA A 168 -19.46 -24.31 33.42
N LYS A 169 -19.53 -23.20 34.23
CA LYS A 169 -20.79 -22.76 34.82
C LYS A 169 -21.79 -22.34 33.75
N GLU A 170 -21.37 -21.57 32.75
CA GLU A 170 -22.25 -21.11 31.66
C GLU A 170 -22.70 -22.27 30.76
N ARG A 171 -21.93 -23.35 30.62
CA ARG A 171 -22.40 -24.57 29.94
C ARG A 171 -23.63 -25.15 30.66
N GLN A 172 -23.59 -25.27 32.00
CA GLN A 172 -24.70 -25.75 32.78
C GLN A 172 -25.95 -24.85 32.61
N ASN A 173 -25.76 -23.53 32.70
CA ASN A 173 -26.81 -22.56 32.52
C ASN A 173 -27.42 -22.64 31.08
N PHE A 174 -26.54 -22.78 30.05
CA PHE A 174 -26.96 -22.89 28.66
C PHE A 174 -27.78 -24.13 28.39
N VAL A 175 -27.36 -25.29 28.90
CA VAL A 175 -28.02 -26.58 28.66
C VAL A 175 -29.29 -26.71 29.52
N TYR A 176 -29.13 -26.57 30.84
CA TYR A 176 -30.20 -26.91 31.83
C TYR A 176 -31.00 -25.71 32.34
N GLY A 177 -30.48 -24.50 32.11
CA GLY A 177 -31.08 -23.29 32.63
C GLY A 177 -30.59 -22.91 34.06
N ASN A 178 -31.01 -21.74 34.51
CA ASN A 178 -30.75 -21.21 35.84
C ASN A 178 -31.84 -20.20 36.21
N GLU A 179 -32.82 -20.62 36.98
CA GLU A 179 -33.95 -19.76 37.39
C GLU A 179 -33.51 -18.52 38.17
N ALA A 180 -32.49 -18.67 39.05
CA ALA A 180 -31.99 -17.55 39.85
C ALA A 180 -31.36 -16.44 38.99
N GLU A 181 -30.86 -16.78 37.81
CA GLU A 181 -30.25 -15.86 36.85
C GLU A 181 -31.16 -15.56 35.64
N GLY A 182 -32.42 -16.07 35.66
CA GLY A 182 -33.44 -15.83 34.64
C GLY A 182 -33.09 -16.45 33.26
N VAL A 183 -32.40 -17.60 33.26
CA VAL A 183 -32.05 -18.34 32.06
C VAL A 183 -32.87 -19.59 31.95
N PRO A 184 -33.79 -19.75 30.97
CA PRO A 184 -34.56 -20.94 30.76
C PRO A 184 -33.75 -22.20 30.43
N GLY A 185 -32.70 -22.04 29.61
CA GLY A 185 -31.87 -23.13 29.10
C GLY A 185 -32.39 -23.77 27.81
N CYS A 186 -31.51 -24.48 27.10
CA CYS A 186 -31.85 -25.15 25.85
C CYS A 186 -32.91 -26.22 25.99
N ILE A 187 -32.87 -27.03 27.05
CA ILE A 187 -33.82 -28.12 27.29
C ILE A 187 -35.25 -27.57 27.45
N ALA A 188 -35.42 -26.49 28.22
CA ALA A 188 -36.74 -25.84 28.36
C ALA A 188 -37.25 -25.26 27.03
N ASN A 189 -36.35 -24.93 26.11
CA ASN A 189 -36.67 -24.43 24.78
C ASN A 189 -36.79 -25.54 23.70
N GLY A 190 -36.85 -26.80 24.12
CA GLY A 190 -37.12 -27.96 23.29
C GLY A 190 -35.90 -28.50 22.52
N ILE A 191 -34.69 -28.21 22.99
CA ILE A 191 -33.44 -28.72 22.43
C ILE A 191 -32.89 -29.80 23.37
N ASP A 192 -32.63 -30.99 22.84
CA ASP A 192 -32.10 -32.08 23.65
C ASP A 192 -30.70 -31.81 24.19
N GLU A 193 -30.34 -32.49 25.29
CA GLU A 193 -29.10 -32.30 26.01
C GLU A 193 -27.84 -32.52 25.13
N ALA A 194 -27.85 -33.59 24.31
CA ALA A 194 -26.73 -33.94 23.46
C ALA A 194 -26.47 -32.85 22.40
N THR A 195 -27.54 -32.39 21.75
CA THR A 195 -27.51 -31.30 20.77
C THR A 195 -27.06 -29.98 21.42
N ALA A 196 -27.58 -29.63 22.60
CA ALA A 196 -27.22 -28.43 23.33
C ALA A 196 -25.73 -28.42 23.71
N ASN A 197 -25.20 -29.55 24.23
CA ASN A 197 -23.78 -29.68 24.53
C ASN A 197 -22.92 -29.58 23.29
N LYS A 198 -23.29 -30.19 22.18
CA LYS A 198 -22.57 -30.09 20.90
C LYS A 198 -22.49 -28.64 20.40
N ILE A 199 -23.60 -27.90 20.45
CA ILE A 199 -23.64 -26.48 20.08
C ILE A 199 -22.73 -25.68 21.00
N TYR A 200 -22.71 -25.97 22.30
CA TYR A 200 -21.84 -25.26 23.23
C TYR A 200 -20.36 -25.55 22.97
N ASP A 201 -19.96 -26.76 22.61
CA ASP A 201 -18.63 -27.13 22.18
C ASP A 201 -18.21 -26.39 20.93
N GLU A 202 -19.07 -26.33 19.90
CA GLU A 202 -18.85 -25.54 18.69
C GLU A 202 -18.64 -24.07 19.02
N MET A 203 -19.41 -23.47 19.94
CA MET A 203 -19.23 -22.09 20.37
C MET A 203 -17.89 -21.88 21.09
N ILE A 204 -17.47 -22.80 21.96
CA ILE A 204 -16.19 -22.67 22.69
C ILE A 204 -15.01 -22.66 21.71
N ASP A 205 -15.01 -23.52 20.72
CA ASP A 205 -13.91 -23.62 19.76
C ASP A 205 -13.79 -22.33 18.92
N PHE A 206 -14.91 -21.76 18.53
CA PHE A 206 -14.92 -20.52 17.77
C PHE A 206 -14.79 -19.24 18.62
N ALA A 207 -15.35 -19.22 19.82
CA ALA A 207 -15.34 -18.01 20.66
C ALA A 207 -13.93 -17.56 21.08
N LYS A 208 -12.95 -18.48 21.03
CA LYS A 208 -11.53 -18.16 21.23
C LYS A 208 -11.00 -17.19 20.15
N TYR A 209 -11.63 -17.18 18.99
CA TYR A 209 -11.19 -16.51 17.78
C TYR A 209 -12.25 -15.65 17.11
N ALA A 210 -13.49 -15.66 17.61
CA ALA A 210 -14.61 -14.89 17.06
C ALA A 210 -14.29 -13.41 16.93
N PHE A 211 -14.65 -12.82 15.78
CA PHE A 211 -14.33 -11.44 15.45
C PHE A 211 -15.53 -10.52 15.60
N ASN A 212 -15.29 -9.26 15.88
CA ASN A 212 -16.36 -8.27 15.89
C ASN A 212 -16.81 -8.00 14.43
N LYS A 213 -18.09 -8.27 14.12
CA LYS A 213 -18.65 -8.11 12.78
C LYS A 213 -18.57 -6.66 12.31
N SER A 214 -18.89 -5.70 13.18
CA SER A 214 -18.89 -4.28 12.83
C SER A 214 -17.51 -3.78 12.40
N HIS A 215 -16.46 -4.26 13.06
CA HIS A 215 -15.09 -3.93 12.66
C HIS A 215 -14.75 -4.57 11.29
N ALA A 216 -15.06 -5.84 11.09
CA ALA A 216 -14.82 -6.51 9.81
C ALA A 216 -15.59 -5.84 8.67
N ALA A 217 -16.85 -5.43 8.92
CA ALA A 217 -17.68 -4.72 7.95
C ALA A 217 -17.09 -3.38 7.56
N ALA A 218 -16.67 -2.55 8.53
CA ALA A 218 -16.05 -1.28 8.25
C ALA A 218 -14.78 -1.44 7.37
N TYR A 219 -13.95 -2.44 7.65
CA TYR A 219 -12.76 -2.75 6.87
C TYR A 219 -13.09 -3.30 5.48
N ALA A 220 -14.12 -4.13 5.35
CA ALA A 220 -14.58 -4.66 4.07
C ALA A 220 -15.09 -3.57 3.13
N VAL A 221 -15.80 -2.58 3.67
CA VAL A 221 -16.22 -1.39 2.90
C VAL A 221 -15.02 -0.64 2.35
N VAL A 222 -14.02 -0.37 3.18
CA VAL A 222 -12.78 0.31 2.72
C VAL A 222 -12.02 -0.54 1.70
N SER A 223 -11.97 -1.87 1.89
CA SER A 223 -11.37 -2.80 0.92
C SER A 223 -12.09 -2.73 -0.42
N TYR A 224 -13.42 -2.75 -0.40
CA TYR A 224 -14.24 -2.66 -1.61
C TYR A 224 -14.07 -1.30 -2.31
N GLN A 225 -14.08 -0.20 -1.57
CA GLN A 225 -13.85 1.15 -2.11
C GLN A 225 -12.49 1.25 -2.81
N THR A 226 -11.43 0.71 -2.20
CA THR A 226 -10.11 0.70 -2.83
C THR A 226 -10.04 -0.22 -4.06
N ALA A 227 -10.74 -1.35 -4.04
CA ALA A 227 -10.85 -2.24 -5.19
C ALA A 227 -11.63 -1.59 -6.34
N TYR A 228 -12.73 -0.89 -6.04
CA TYR A 228 -13.51 -0.13 -7.01
C TYR A 228 -12.66 0.96 -7.70
N LEU A 229 -11.95 1.77 -6.92
CA LEU A 229 -11.06 2.79 -7.44
C LEU A 229 -9.96 2.17 -8.32
N LYS A 230 -9.34 1.08 -7.87
CA LYS A 230 -8.32 0.37 -8.66
C LYS A 230 -8.86 -0.15 -9.99
N TYR A 231 -10.10 -0.64 -10.02
CA TYR A 231 -10.70 -1.20 -11.23
C TYR A 231 -11.10 -0.12 -12.23
N TYR A 232 -11.82 0.91 -11.80
CA TYR A 232 -12.39 1.92 -12.68
C TYR A 232 -11.49 3.13 -12.93
N TYR A 233 -10.61 3.45 -11.98
CA TYR A 233 -9.71 4.61 -12.01
C TYR A 233 -8.28 4.22 -11.60
N PRO A 234 -7.68 3.26 -12.33
CA PRO A 234 -6.41 2.66 -11.90
C PRO A 234 -5.25 3.66 -11.87
N VAL A 235 -5.23 4.65 -12.76
CA VAL A 235 -4.15 5.64 -12.84
C VAL A 235 -4.21 6.58 -11.64
N GLU A 236 -5.39 7.12 -11.35
CA GLU A 236 -5.64 8.03 -10.23
C GLU A 236 -5.41 7.34 -8.88
N PHE A 237 -5.92 6.11 -8.76
CA PHE A 237 -5.74 5.31 -7.55
C PHE A 237 -4.27 4.99 -7.29
N MET A 238 -3.52 4.52 -8.30
CA MET A 238 -2.11 4.19 -8.15
C MET A 238 -1.24 5.43 -7.88
N ALA A 239 -1.56 6.58 -8.47
CA ALA A 239 -0.90 7.85 -8.18
C ALA A 239 -1.10 8.26 -6.70
N ALA A 240 -2.32 8.19 -6.19
CA ALA A 240 -2.63 8.48 -4.79
C ALA A 240 -1.95 7.48 -3.84
N LEU A 241 -1.96 6.18 -4.19
CA LEU A 241 -1.33 5.12 -3.42
C LEU A 241 0.19 5.33 -3.32
N MET A 242 0.87 5.55 -4.44
CA MET A 242 2.32 5.82 -4.46
C MET A 242 2.67 7.09 -3.68
N THR A 243 1.83 8.13 -3.76
CA THR A 243 2.00 9.35 -2.96
C THR A 243 1.95 9.05 -1.47
N SER A 244 1.06 8.15 -1.02
CA SER A 244 0.93 7.79 0.39
C SER A 244 2.16 7.06 0.97
N VAL A 245 2.98 6.49 0.11
CA VAL A 245 4.22 5.75 0.47
C VAL A 245 5.49 6.41 -0.07
N ILE A 246 5.42 7.68 -0.43
CA ILE A 246 6.50 8.41 -1.12
C ILE A 246 7.82 8.41 -0.33
N ASP A 247 7.75 8.34 0.99
CA ASP A 247 8.92 8.26 1.88
C ASP A 247 9.54 6.84 1.96
N PHE A 248 8.94 5.86 1.29
CA PHE A 248 9.38 4.46 1.29
C PHE A 248 9.77 4.01 -0.13
N PRO A 249 11.01 4.28 -0.60
CA PRO A 249 11.43 4.02 -1.99
C PRO A 249 11.18 2.58 -2.46
N ASN A 250 11.35 1.59 -1.59
CA ASN A 250 11.12 0.20 -1.93
C ASN A 250 9.63 -0.08 -2.25
N LYS A 251 8.71 0.53 -1.50
CA LYS A 251 7.26 0.42 -1.79
C LYS A 251 6.87 1.18 -3.05
N VAL A 252 7.47 2.33 -3.28
CA VAL A 252 7.29 3.07 -4.54
C VAL A 252 7.74 2.22 -5.73
N ALA A 253 8.91 1.57 -5.64
CA ALA A 253 9.43 0.68 -6.69
C ALA A 253 8.48 -0.51 -6.95
N GLU A 254 7.96 -1.14 -5.90
CA GLU A 254 6.98 -2.23 -5.99
C GLU A 254 5.72 -1.77 -6.75
N TYR A 255 5.15 -0.63 -6.40
CA TYR A 255 3.95 -0.12 -7.08
C TYR A 255 4.21 0.38 -8.50
N ILE A 256 5.42 0.85 -8.81
CA ILE A 256 5.82 1.15 -10.19
C ILE A 256 5.80 -0.12 -11.04
N LEU A 257 6.27 -1.25 -10.50
CA LEU A 257 6.16 -2.54 -11.20
C LEU A 257 4.69 -2.89 -11.46
N VAL A 258 3.85 -2.80 -10.44
CA VAL A 258 2.40 -3.05 -10.56
C VAL A 258 1.81 -2.17 -11.67
N CYS A 259 2.13 -0.87 -11.69
CA CYS A 259 1.69 0.04 -12.75
C CYS A 259 2.13 -0.44 -14.13
N ARG A 260 3.40 -0.85 -14.28
CA ARG A 260 3.91 -1.39 -15.57
C ARG A 260 3.17 -2.65 -16.00
N GLN A 261 2.88 -3.58 -15.06
CA GLN A 261 2.09 -4.79 -15.32
C GLN A 261 0.65 -4.47 -15.73
N MET A 262 0.08 -3.39 -15.17
CA MET A 262 -1.24 -2.88 -15.55
C MET A 262 -1.23 -2.06 -16.84
N GLY A 263 -0.06 -1.88 -17.49
CA GLY A 263 0.09 -1.06 -18.70
C GLY A 263 0.08 0.45 -18.44
N ILE A 264 0.20 0.88 -17.19
CA ILE A 264 0.25 2.29 -16.80
C ILE A 264 1.67 2.82 -16.97
N LYS A 265 1.83 3.86 -17.78
CA LYS A 265 3.13 4.50 -18.02
C LYS A 265 3.50 5.40 -16.83
N ILE A 266 4.76 5.32 -16.41
CA ILE A 266 5.34 6.25 -15.43
C ILE A 266 6.22 7.25 -16.17
N LEU A 267 5.93 8.53 -16.00
CA LEU A 267 6.68 9.64 -16.58
C LEU A 267 7.74 10.14 -15.59
N PRO A 268 8.91 10.61 -16.05
CA PRO A 268 9.93 11.17 -15.18
C PRO A 268 9.43 12.40 -14.42
N PRO A 269 10.07 12.80 -13.31
CA PRO A 269 9.75 14.05 -12.65
C PRO A 269 10.00 15.23 -13.60
N ASP A 270 9.24 16.31 -13.43
CA ASP A 270 9.32 17.49 -14.29
C ASP A 270 8.90 18.73 -13.49
N VAL A 271 9.73 19.78 -13.47
CA VAL A 271 9.44 20.99 -12.69
C VAL A 271 8.30 21.81 -13.26
N ASN A 272 8.00 21.67 -14.56
CA ASN A 272 6.92 22.39 -15.24
C ASN A 272 5.56 21.69 -15.21
N CYS A 273 5.53 20.37 -14.95
CA CYS A 273 4.30 19.58 -14.91
C CYS A 273 4.11 18.83 -13.59
N GLY A 274 5.20 18.51 -12.89
CA GLY A 274 5.19 17.71 -11.68
C GLY A 274 4.54 18.41 -10.48
N MET A 275 3.94 17.62 -9.61
CA MET A 275 3.36 18.05 -8.35
C MET A 275 4.19 17.52 -7.18
N TYR A 276 3.79 17.86 -5.96
CA TYR A 276 4.41 17.32 -4.75
C TYR A 276 4.43 15.79 -4.76
N GLY A 277 3.28 15.15 -4.91
CA GLY A 277 3.12 13.71 -5.04
C GLY A 277 3.12 13.22 -6.48
N PHE A 278 2.93 11.93 -6.64
CA PHE A 278 2.60 11.34 -7.94
C PHE A 278 1.25 11.90 -8.41
N SER A 279 1.16 12.27 -9.68
CA SER A 279 -0.04 12.91 -10.24
C SER A 279 -0.34 12.35 -11.62
N VAL A 280 -1.60 12.47 -12.04
CA VAL A 280 -2.01 12.02 -13.37
C VAL A 280 -1.71 13.08 -14.42
N ASP A 281 -1.03 12.66 -15.49
CA ASP A 281 -0.63 13.47 -16.61
C ASP A 281 -0.92 12.73 -17.93
N ASN A 282 -1.97 13.13 -18.65
CA ASN A 282 -2.41 12.54 -19.92
C ASN A 282 -2.55 11.01 -19.89
N GLY A 283 -3.20 10.47 -18.84
CA GLY A 283 -3.42 9.03 -18.68
C GLY A 283 -2.20 8.22 -18.23
N ALA A 284 -1.10 8.89 -17.92
CA ALA A 284 0.09 8.33 -17.30
C ALA A 284 0.27 8.86 -15.88
N ILE A 285 1.18 8.31 -15.11
CA ILE A 285 1.54 8.81 -13.77
C ILE A 285 2.86 9.57 -13.87
N ARG A 286 2.86 10.85 -13.52
CA ARG A 286 4.05 11.68 -13.36
C ARG A 286 4.71 11.40 -12.01
N TYR A 287 6.01 11.22 -12.00
CA TYR A 287 6.80 10.99 -10.79
C TYR A 287 6.76 12.22 -9.87
N GLY A 288 6.45 12.02 -8.60
CA GLY A 288 6.33 13.08 -7.61
C GLY A 288 7.66 13.76 -7.30
N LEU A 289 7.67 15.08 -7.27
CA LEU A 289 8.90 15.85 -7.01
C LEU A 289 9.45 15.60 -5.58
N SER A 290 8.60 15.28 -4.61
CA SER A 290 9.03 14.99 -3.24
C SER A 290 9.71 13.63 -3.06
N ALA A 291 9.58 12.75 -4.05
CA ALA A 291 10.32 11.48 -4.07
C ALA A 291 11.80 11.65 -4.45
N ILE A 292 12.21 12.86 -4.90
CA ILE A 292 13.61 13.21 -5.16
C ILE A 292 14.32 13.43 -3.82
N LYS A 293 15.37 12.66 -3.56
CA LYS A 293 16.12 12.73 -2.30
C LYS A 293 16.64 14.13 -2.00
N SER A 294 16.61 14.50 -0.73
CA SER A 294 17.14 15.77 -0.20
C SER A 294 16.43 17.02 -0.72
N VAL A 295 15.22 16.90 -1.25
CA VAL A 295 14.35 18.03 -1.59
C VAL A 295 13.19 18.04 -0.60
N GLY A 296 13.12 19.06 0.25
CA GLY A 296 12.10 19.14 1.29
C GLY A 296 10.74 19.60 0.77
N ARG A 297 9.67 19.17 1.45
CA ARG A 297 8.29 19.55 1.12
C ARG A 297 8.05 21.04 0.92
N PRO A 298 8.57 21.94 1.81
CA PRO A 298 8.34 23.38 1.64
C PRO A 298 8.95 23.95 0.34
N VAL A 299 10.09 23.39 -0.11
CA VAL A 299 10.74 23.79 -1.36
C VAL A 299 9.84 23.45 -2.55
N ILE A 300 9.27 22.24 -2.57
CA ILE A 300 8.40 21.79 -3.66
C ILE A 300 7.09 22.56 -3.70
N GLU A 301 6.47 22.78 -2.54
CA GLU A 301 5.22 23.56 -2.45
C GLU A 301 5.43 24.99 -2.94
N SER A 302 6.58 25.59 -2.59
CA SER A 302 6.94 26.92 -3.09
C SER A 302 7.20 26.92 -4.59
N LEU A 303 7.91 25.90 -5.11
CA LEU A 303 8.20 25.75 -6.54
C LEU A 303 6.90 25.61 -7.36
N VAL A 304 5.97 24.78 -6.90
CA VAL A 304 4.70 24.58 -7.58
C VAL A 304 3.86 25.86 -7.57
N ARG A 305 3.76 26.53 -6.43
CA ARG A 305 3.06 27.82 -6.31
C ARG A 305 3.65 28.88 -7.21
N GLU A 306 4.99 29.03 -7.19
CA GLU A 306 5.72 30.01 -8.02
C GLU A 306 5.44 29.78 -9.52
N ARG A 307 5.42 28.53 -9.95
CA ARG A 307 5.05 28.14 -11.30
C ARG A 307 3.59 28.46 -11.66
N GLU A 308 2.67 28.23 -10.72
CA GLU A 308 1.24 28.50 -10.93
C GLU A 308 0.94 30.00 -11.01
N GLU A 309 1.63 30.82 -10.22
CA GLU A 309 1.47 32.28 -10.18
C GLU A 309 2.16 32.99 -11.35
N ASN A 310 3.37 32.55 -11.73
CA ASN A 310 4.26 33.27 -12.65
C ASN A 310 4.53 32.50 -13.96
N GLY A 311 3.87 31.35 -14.18
CA GLY A 311 4.00 30.55 -15.39
C GLY A 311 5.21 29.59 -15.35
N GLN A 312 5.33 28.80 -16.40
CA GLN A 312 6.37 27.77 -16.53
C GLN A 312 7.78 28.37 -16.49
N TYR A 313 8.71 27.59 -15.96
CA TYR A 313 10.15 27.91 -16.02
C TYR A 313 10.66 27.76 -17.43
N ARG A 314 11.45 28.74 -17.89
CA ARG A 314 11.93 28.83 -19.26
C ARG A 314 13.39 28.38 -19.44
N SER A 315 14.22 28.54 -18.40
CA SER A 315 15.63 28.17 -18.41
C SER A 315 16.10 27.72 -17.03
N LEU A 316 17.29 27.11 -16.95
CA LEU A 316 17.91 26.77 -15.67
C LEU A 316 18.10 28.00 -14.79
N LYS A 317 18.51 29.12 -15.37
CA LYS A 317 18.71 30.38 -14.66
C LYS A 317 17.40 30.92 -14.10
N ASP A 318 16.32 30.99 -14.92
CA ASP A 318 14.99 31.41 -14.51
C ASP A 318 14.47 30.54 -13.35
N PHE A 319 14.59 29.20 -13.47
CA PHE A 319 14.23 28.28 -12.40
C PHE A 319 14.98 28.55 -11.10
N MET A 320 16.29 28.76 -11.17
CA MET A 320 17.12 28.98 -10.00
C MET A 320 16.90 30.36 -9.37
N GLU A 321 16.70 31.42 -10.15
CA GLU A 321 16.42 32.77 -9.67
C GLU A 321 15.09 32.83 -8.92
N ARG A 322 14.03 32.34 -9.53
CA ARG A 322 12.68 32.36 -8.96
C ARG A 322 12.56 31.54 -7.68
N ASN A 323 13.33 30.46 -7.55
CA ASN A 323 13.32 29.58 -6.38
C ASN A 323 14.51 29.80 -5.41
N SER A 324 15.39 30.77 -5.69
CA SER A 324 16.64 30.97 -4.95
C SER A 324 16.51 31.21 -3.44
N PRO A 325 15.41 31.74 -2.86
CA PRO A 325 15.29 31.90 -1.41
C PRO A 325 15.23 30.59 -0.64
N GLN A 326 14.78 29.52 -1.28
CA GLN A 326 14.44 28.26 -0.62
C GLN A 326 15.21 27.06 -1.14
N MET A 327 15.92 27.21 -2.28
CA MET A 327 16.60 26.12 -2.96
C MET A 327 18.12 26.21 -2.80
N ASN A 328 18.72 25.20 -2.19
CA ASN A 328 20.17 25.08 -2.07
C ASN A 328 20.80 24.37 -3.29
N LYS A 329 22.13 24.49 -3.44
CA LYS A 329 22.89 23.88 -4.54
C LYS A 329 22.64 22.38 -4.68
N ARG A 330 22.51 21.66 -3.55
CA ARG A 330 22.27 20.20 -3.53
C ARG A 330 20.89 19.83 -4.08
N ALA A 331 19.86 20.64 -3.80
CA ALA A 331 18.54 20.42 -4.36
C ALA A 331 18.54 20.58 -5.89
N VAL A 332 19.19 21.64 -6.41
CA VAL A 332 19.33 21.84 -7.86
C VAL A 332 20.07 20.67 -8.52
N GLU A 333 21.18 20.23 -7.93
CA GLU A 333 21.93 19.06 -8.39
C GLU A 333 21.05 17.82 -8.46
N ASN A 334 20.25 17.56 -7.43
CA ASN A 334 19.35 16.40 -7.40
C ASN A 334 18.20 16.53 -8.41
N PHE A 335 17.67 17.72 -8.66
CA PHE A 335 16.72 17.95 -9.76
C PHE A 335 17.33 17.65 -11.13
N ILE A 336 18.59 18.04 -11.37
CA ILE A 336 19.31 17.72 -12.61
C ILE A 336 19.48 16.21 -12.72
N LYS A 337 20.02 15.55 -11.69
CA LYS A 337 20.26 14.10 -11.66
C LYS A 337 18.97 13.30 -11.88
N ALA A 338 17.86 13.75 -11.29
CA ALA A 338 16.56 13.13 -11.44
C ALA A 338 15.93 13.30 -12.83
N GLY A 339 16.47 14.21 -13.65
CA GLY A 339 15.88 14.60 -14.94
C GLY A 339 14.69 15.53 -14.82
N ALA A 340 14.42 16.07 -13.63
CA ALA A 340 13.28 16.97 -13.40
C ALA A 340 13.41 18.32 -14.15
N LEU A 341 14.59 18.65 -14.62
CA LEU A 341 14.90 19.85 -15.40
C LEU A 341 15.10 19.56 -16.90
N ASP A 342 14.79 18.34 -17.38
CA ASP A 342 14.96 17.98 -18.80
C ASP A 342 13.97 18.71 -19.72
N CYS A 343 12.92 19.29 -19.16
CA CYS A 343 12.01 20.20 -19.87
C CYS A 343 12.63 21.57 -20.21
N LEU A 344 13.79 21.91 -19.61
CA LEU A 344 14.53 23.15 -19.84
C LEU A 344 15.68 22.90 -20.82
N ASP A 345 16.10 23.97 -21.53
CA ASP A 345 17.19 23.90 -22.51
C ASP A 345 18.47 23.31 -21.96
N GLY A 346 19.18 22.59 -22.85
CA GLY A 346 20.43 21.91 -22.54
C GLY A 346 20.26 20.53 -21.92
N ASN A 347 21.30 19.71 -22.05
CA ASN A 347 21.34 18.36 -21.47
C ASN A 347 21.74 18.38 -19.98
N ARG A 348 21.63 17.25 -19.27
CA ARG A 348 21.94 17.16 -17.83
C ARG A 348 23.40 17.49 -17.54
N ARG A 349 24.34 17.05 -18.41
CA ARG A 349 25.77 17.31 -18.25
C ARG A 349 26.09 18.81 -18.38
N GLN A 350 25.48 19.48 -19.33
CA GLN A 350 25.61 20.94 -19.49
C GLN A 350 25.13 21.66 -18.22
N LYS A 351 23.94 21.31 -17.74
CA LYS A 351 23.36 21.88 -16.51
C LYS A 351 24.24 21.65 -15.29
N MET A 352 24.81 20.43 -15.15
CA MET A 352 25.74 20.10 -14.06
C MET A 352 27.03 20.94 -14.08
N LEU A 353 27.53 21.36 -15.25
CA LEU A 353 28.73 22.18 -15.37
C LEU A 353 28.48 23.65 -15.02
N VAL A 354 27.26 24.15 -15.17
CA VAL A 354 26.96 25.58 -15.02
C VAL A 354 26.17 25.95 -13.77
N TYR A 355 25.43 25.05 -13.15
CA TYR A 355 24.48 25.37 -12.05
C TYR A 355 25.16 26.03 -10.86
N GLN A 356 26.40 25.67 -10.54
CA GLN A 356 27.15 26.28 -9.43
C GLN A 356 27.48 27.75 -9.74
N LYS A 357 27.91 28.03 -10.95
CA LYS A 357 28.23 29.41 -11.39
C LYS A 357 26.96 30.27 -11.37
N ILE A 358 25.84 29.73 -11.85
CA ILE A 358 24.54 30.42 -11.80
C ILE A 358 24.14 30.70 -10.34
N SER A 359 24.30 29.74 -9.44
CA SER A 359 23.97 29.90 -8.02
C SER A 359 24.83 30.98 -7.36
N ASP A 360 26.12 31.05 -7.71
CA ASP A 360 27.05 32.05 -7.17
C ASP A 360 26.72 33.45 -7.70
N SER A 361 26.39 33.60 -8.99
CA SER A 361 25.91 34.84 -9.58
C SER A 361 24.65 35.35 -8.87
N ILE A 362 23.62 34.50 -8.73
CA ILE A 362 22.36 34.87 -8.04
C ILE A 362 22.63 35.35 -6.59
N SER A 363 23.55 34.66 -5.90
CA SER A 363 23.93 35.01 -4.52
C SER A 363 24.63 36.35 -4.43
N GLN A 364 25.50 36.68 -5.43
CA GLN A 364 26.18 37.93 -5.53
C GLN A 364 25.23 39.10 -5.83
N ASP A 365 24.29 38.87 -6.78
CA ASP A 365 23.31 39.89 -7.18
C ASP A 365 22.38 40.26 -6.02
N LYS A 366 21.99 39.28 -5.23
CA LYS A 366 21.19 39.50 -4.00
C LYS A 366 21.95 40.30 -2.92
N LYS A 367 23.25 40.03 -2.73
CA LYS A 367 24.06 40.76 -1.79
C LYS A 367 24.21 42.21 -2.21
N ASN A 368 24.43 42.46 -3.51
CA ASN A 368 24.56 43.79 -4.08
C ASN A 368 23.24 44.59 -3.95
N SER A 369 22.11 43.96 -4.24
CA SER A 369 20.79 44.58 -4.10
C SER A 369 20.43 44.93 -2.64
N LEU A 370 20.77 44.08 -1.66
CA LEU A 370 20.57 44.35 -0.23
C LEU A 370 21.48 45.48 0.29
N ALA A 371 22.67 45.69 -0.32
CA ALA A 371 23.58 46.76 0.03
C ALA A 371 23.18 48.13 -0.55
N GLY A 372 22.07 48.22 -1.31
CA GLY A 372 21.63 49.45 -1.98
C GLY A 372 22.59 49.94 -3.09
N GLN A 373 23.50 49.07 -3.50
CA GLN A 373 24.38 49.34 -4.66
C GLN A 373 23.64 48.91 -5.92
N MET A 374 23.41 49.86 -6.83
CA MET A 374 23.00 49.55 -8.20
C MET A 374 24.10 48.66 -8.82
N SER A 375 23.69 47.51 -9.35
CA SER A 375 24.60 46.65 -10.09
C SER A 375 25.08 47.39 -11.33
N LEU A 376 26.35 47.21 -11.68
CA LEU A 376 26.88 47.71 -12.96
C LEU A 376 26.03 47.20 -14.14
N PHE A 377 25.37 46.05 -13.96
CA PHE A 377 24.46 45.43 -14.91
C PHE A 377 23.14 46.18 -15.12
N ASP A 378 22.67 46.99 -14.15
CA ASP A 378 21.45 47.82 -14.30
C ASP A 378 21.71 49.01 -15.22
N LEU A 379 22.96 49.36 -15.48
CA LEU A 379 23.41 50.45 -16.33
C LEU A 379 23.79 50.01 -17.75
N VAL A 380 23.83 48.71 -18.02
CA VAL A 380 24.29 48.15 -19.30
C VAL A 380 23.09 47.86 -20.18
N SER A 381 23.22 48.07 -21.51
CA SER A 381 22.15 47.80 -22.48
C SER A 381 21.77 46.33 -22.52
N GLU A 382 20.53 46.03 -22.96
CA GLU A 382 20.03 44.63 -23.09
C GLU A 382 20.90 43.76 -24.02
N GLU A 383 21.61 44.40 -24.97
CA GLU A 383 22.53 43.72 -25.89
C GLU A 383 23.83 43.31 -25.20
N ASP A 384 24.36 44.16 -24.32
CA ASP A 384 25.56 43.86 -23.53
C ASP A 384 25.28 42.86 -22.39
N LYS A 385 24.06 42.82 -21.85
CA LYS A 385 23.67 41.80 -20.88
C LYS A 385 23.76 40.38 -21.43
N LYS A 386 23.53 40.19 -22.75
CA LYS A 386 23.67 38.88 -23.41
C LYS A 386 25.10 38.37 -23.48
N GLU A 387 26.08 39.25 -23.42
CA GLU A 387 27.51 38.90 -23.48
C GLU A 387 28.00 38.33 -22.14
N PHE A 388 27.32 38.68 -21.04
CA PHE A 388 27.59 38.18 -19.68
C PHE A 388 26.69 37.01 -19.26
N GLU A 389 25.77 36.54 -20.12
CA GLU A 389 24.99 35.35 -19.85
C GLU A 389 25.90 34.11 -19.76
N ILE A 390 25.69 33.31 -18.71
CA ILE A 390 26.36 32.02 -18.55
C ILE A 390 25.93 31.12 -19.69
N ARG A 391 26.76 30.97 -20.71
CA ARG A 391 26.49 30.12 -21.86
C ARG A 391 26.59 28.66 -21.46
N MET A 392 25.66 27.82 -21.96
CA MET A 392 25.75 26.37 -21.86
C MET A 392 26.99 25.90 -22.66
N PRO A 393 27.89 25.09 -22.06
CA PRO A 393 29.04 24.54 -22.78
C PRO A 393 28.55 23.53 -23.85
N ASP A 394 29.27 23.48 -24.97
CA ASP A 394 29.01 22.50 -26.02
C ASP A 394 29.64 21.15 -25.61
N VAL A 395 28.85 20.33 -24.90
CA VAL A 395 29.25 18.99 -24.45
C VAL A 395 28.10 17.99 -24.66
N GLU A 396 28.46 16.77 -25.03
CA GLU A 396 27.52 15.67 -25.15
C GLU A 396 26.93 15.28 -23.77
N GLU A 397 25.77 14.67 -23.80
CA GLU A 397 25.09 14.15 -22.59
C GLU A 397 25.92 13.06 -21.91
N PHE A 398 25.67 12.82 -20.64
CA PHE A 398 26.19 11.65 -19.91
C PHE A 398 25.82 10.33 -20.58
N GLY A 399 26.69 9.34 -20.46
CA GLY A 399 26.39 7.99 -20.91
C GLY A 399 25.13 7.40 -20.25
N LYS A 400 24.44 6.50 -20.95
CA LYS A 400 23.18 5.88 -20.44
C LYS A 400 23.35 5.25 -19.05
N GLU A 401 24.48 4.59 -18.82
CA GLU A 401 24.77 3.95 -17.51
C GLU A 401 24.92 4.98 -16.39
N GLU A 402 25.53 6.12 -16.70
CA GLU A 402 25.73 7.22 -15.75
C GLU A 402 24.41 7.91 -15.41
N LEU A 403 23.55 8.16 -16.41
CA LEU A 403 22.20 8.69 -16.22
C LEU A 403 21.35 7.78 -15.34
N LEU A 404 21.38 6.47 -15.60
CA LEU A 404 20.70 5.48 -14.78
C LEU A 404 21.26 5.43 -13.35
N GLY A 405 22.59 5.59 -13.20
CA GLY A 405 23.24 5.71 -11.89
C GLY A 405 22.74 6.92 -11.11
N TYR A 406 22.60 8.08 -11.74
CA TYR A 406 22.02 9.27 -11.12
C TYR A 406 20.55 9.08 -10.73
N GLU A 407 19.72 8.48 -11.60
CA GLU A 407 18.34 8.17 -11.24
C GLU A 407 18.27 7.26 -10.01
N LYS A 408 19.07 6.19 -9.96
CA LYS A 408 19.14 5.29 -8.81
C LYS A 408 19.59 6.01 -7.54
N GLU A 409 20.56 6.91 -7.65
CA GLU A 409 21.06 7.70 -6.51
C GLU A 409 19.97 8.56 -5.90
N VAL A 410 19.22 9.32 -6.73
CA VAL A 410 18.30 10.36 -6.24
C VAL A 410 16.85 9.96 -6.20
N LEU A 411 16.40 9.01 -7.02
CA LEU A 411 15.03 8.47 -7.03
C LEU A 411 14.92 7.12 -6.30
N GLY A 412 16.03 6.41 -6.12
CA GLY A 412 16.06 5.06 -5.55
C GLY A 412 15.69 3.96 -6.54
N ILE A 413 15.33 4.30 -7.77
CA ILE A 413 14.92 3.38 -8.85
C ILE A 413 15.59 3.77 -10.17
N TYR A 414 15.57 2.85 -11.16
CA TYR A 414 15.89 3.14 -12.55
C TYR A 414 14.58 3.44 -13.30
N LEU A 415 14.38 4.68 -13.68
CA LEU A 415 13.12 5.12 -14.26
C LEU A 415 13.14 5.05 -15.80
N SER A 416 14.21 5.55 -16.44
CA SER A 416 14.32 5.69 -17.89
C SER A 416 14.79 4.42 -18.62
N GLY A 417 15.19 3.37 -17.90
CA GLY A 417 15.66 2.11 -18.51
C GLY A 417 16.13 1.11 -17.46
N HIS A 418 16.75 0.04 -17.93
CA HIS A 418 17.33 -0.99 -17.06
C HIS A 418 18.83 -1.15 -17.36
N PRO A 419 19.72 -1.18 -16.35
CA PRO A 419 21.16 -1.29 -16.60
C PRO A 419 21.58 -2.56 -17.34
N LEU A 420 20.80 -3.64 -17.22
CA LEU A 420 21.04 -4.91 -17.91
C LEU A 420 20.35 -5.01 -19.28
N GLU A 421 19.70 -3.96 -19.77
CA GLU A 421 18.94 -4.00 -21.03
C GLU A 421 19.80 -4.44 -22.22
N ASN A 422 21.05 -3.94 -22.29
CA ASN A 422 22.00 -4.29 -23.33
C ASN A 422 22.44 -5.78 -23.26
N TYR A 423 22.29 -6.42 -22.10
CA TYR A 423 22.70 -7.82 -21.87
C TYR A 423 21.52 -8.79 -21.99
N ARG A 424 20.30 -8.32 -22.26
CA ARG A 424 19.08 -9.15 -22.30
C ARG A 424 19.24 -10.37 -23.20
N GLY A 425 19.69 -10.21 -24.44
CA GLY A 425 19.84 -11.31 -25.38
C GLY A 425 20.92 -12.35 -25.00
N MET A 426 21.94 -11.94 -24.26
CA MET A 426 22.95 -12.85 -23.70
C MET A 426 22.37 -13.58 -22.48
N MET A 427 21.67 -12.86 -21.61
CA MET A 427 21.07 -13.45 -20.41
C MET A 427 19.99 -14.48 -20.74
N GLU A 428 19.12 -14.20 -21.71
CA GLU A 428 18.07 -15.14 -22.16
C GLU A 428 18.64 -16.45 -22.67
N LYS A 429 19.87 -16.47 -23.22
CA LYS A 429 20.55 -17.67 -23.71
C LYS A 429 21.33 -18.42 -22.64
N THR A 430 21.71 -17.76 -21.55
CA THR A 430 22.67 -18.28 -20.55
C THR A 430 22.01 -18.67 -19.25
N ILE A 431 21.02 -17.89 -18.80
CA ILE A 431 20.33 -18.14 -17.52
C ILE A 431 19.34 -19.29 -17.66
N SER A 432 19.28 -20.15 -16.65
CA SER A 432 18.33 -21.26 -16.58
C SER A 432 17.19 -21.02 -15.60
N ALA A 433 17.29 -20.01 -14.71
CA ALA A 433 16.25 -19.62 -13.77
C ALA A 433 16.30 -18.12 -13.47
N LYS A 434 15.12 -17.53 -13.25
CA LYS A 434 14.96 -16.16 -12.78
C LYS A 434 14.80 -16.15 -11.27
N THR A 435 15.02 -15.01 -10.62
CA THR A 435 14.77 -14.87 -9.16
C THR A 435 13.34 -15.15 -8.78
N SER A 436 12.37 -14.79 -9.63
CA SER A 436 10.95 -15.12 -9.45
C SER A 436 10.68 -16.63 -9.37
N ASP A 437 11.52 -17.46 -9.99
CA ASP A 437 11.34 -18.92 -10.01
C ASP A 437 11.69 -19.59 -8.66
N PHE A 438 12.35 -18.84 -7.76
CA PHE A 438 12.64 -19.27 -6.37
C PHE A 438 11.52 -18.89 -5.39
N GLN A 439 10.62 -18.02 -5.80
CA GLN A 439 9.43 -17.69 -5.00
C GLN A 439 8.38 -18.78 -5.19
N GLN A 440 7.55 -18.95 -4.17
CA GLN A 440 6.40 -19.85 -4.29
C GLN A 440 5.48 -19.32 -5.39
N ASP A 441 5.21 -20.17 -6.36
CA ASP A 441 4.24 -19.90 -7.42
C ASP A 441 2.85 -19.73 -6.79
N GLU A 442 2.13 -18.71 -7.21
CA GLU A 442 0.84 -18.34 -6.58
C GLU A 442 -0.25 -19.40 -6.80
N GLU A 443 -0.12 -20.27 -7.82
CA GLU A 443 -1.11 -21.32 -8.14
C GLU A 443 -0.75 -22.64 -7.47
N THR A 444 0.54 -23.01 -7.48
CA THR A 444 1.00 -24.33 -7.01
C THR A 444 1.50 -24.30 -5.57
N ASN A 445 1.73 -23.12 -5.01
CA ASN A 445 2.36 -22.89 -3.70
C ASN A 445 3.75 -23.51 -3.56
N LEU A 446 4.39 -23.87 -4.67
CA LEU A 446 5.73 -24.44 -4.76
C LEU A 446 6.62 -23.54 -5.61
N PRO A 447 7.93 -23.42 -5.30
CA PRO A 447 8.86 -22.74 -6.19
C PRO A 447 9.10 -23.56 -7.45
N LYS A 448 9.34 -22.90 -8.58
CA LYS A 448 9.70 -23.59 -9.83
C LYS A 448 11.08 -24.22 -9.76
N VAL A 449 11.97 -23.67 -8.93
CA VAL A 449 13.32 -24.20 -8.65
C VAL A 449 13.27 -25.01 -7.38
N MET A 450 13.58 -26.30 -7.48
CA MET A 450 13.55 -27.22 -6.34
C MET A 450 14.86 -27.16 -5.52
N ASP A 451 14.77 -27.52 -4.25
CA ASP A 451 15.96 -27.62 -3.37
C ASP A 451 17.00 -28.60 -3.94
N GLY A 452 18.26 -28.19 -3.92
CA GLY A 452 19.37 -28.97 -4.53
C GLY A 452 19.50 -28.90 -6.05
N GLN A 453 18.59 -28.24 -6.78
CA GLN A 453 18.67 -28.04 -8.23
C GLN A 453 19.79 -27.06 -8.57
N LYS A 454 20.66 -27.44 -9.53
CA LYS A 454 21.69 -26.53 -10.06
C LYS A 454 21.08 -25.65 -11.14
N VAL A 455 21.17 -24.34 -10.94
CA VAL A 455 20.66 -23.34 -11.89
C VAL A 455 21.72 -22.25 -12.12
N ILE A 456 21.60 -21.58 -13.26
CA ILE A 456 22.40 -20.40 -13.60
C ILE A 456 21.48 -19.21 -13.51
N ILE A 457 21.82 -18.28 -12.63
CA ILE A 457 21.15 -16.96 -12.50
C ILE A 457 22.09 -15.88 -13.02
N GLY A 458 21.54 -14.82 -13.58
CA GLY A 458 22.30 -13.66 -14.06
C GLY A 458 21.75 -12.38 -13.47
N GLY A 459 22.62 -11.46 -13.10
CA GLY A 459 22.22 -10.18 -12.54
C GLY A 459 23.40 -9.25 -12.28
N MET A 460 23.12 -8.00 -11.96
CA MET A 460 24.12 -7.02 -11.54
C MET A 460 24.22 -7.02 -10.01
N ILE A 461 25.43 -7.11 -9.48
CA ILE A 461 25.68 -7.00 -8.03
C ILE A 461 25.49 -5.53 -7.64
N THR A 462 24.51 -5.26 -6.76
CA THR A 462 24.18 -3.92 -6.28
C THR A 462 24.68 -3.65 -4.87
N ASP A 463 24.84 -4.71 -4.07
CA ASP A 463 25.38 -4.59 -2.72
C ASP A 463 26.17 -5.85 -2.36
N LYS A 464 27.20 -5.65 -1.53
CA LYS A 464 28.08 -6.71 -1.03
C LYS A 464 28.39 -6.46 0.43
N THR A 465 27.87 -7.33 1.31
CA THR A 465 28.21 -7.31 2.73
C THR A 465 29.11 -8.50 3.06
N ILE A 466 30.32 -8.23 3.54
CA ILE A 466 31.25 -9.26 3.98
C ILE A 466 31.08 -9.48 5.49
N LYS A 467 30.90 -10.73 5.89
CA LYS A 467 30.84 -11.16 7.31
C LYS A 467 31.81 -12.30 7.57
N TYR A 468 32.32 -12.37 8.80
CA TYR A 468 33.11 -13.49 9.27
C TYR A 468 32.21 -14.44 10.07
N THR A 469 32.26 -15.72 9.73
CA THR A 469 31.55 -16.76 10.48
C THR A 469 32.21 -16.99 11.87
N LYS A 470 31.50 -17.67 12.76
CA LYS A 470 32.06 -18.06 14.09
C LYS A 470 33.36 -18.85 13.96
N ASN A 471 33.64 -19.47 12.83
CA ASN A 471 34.85 -20.26 12.53
C ASN A 471 35.89 -19.46 11.71
N ASN A 472 35.86 -18.14 11.75
CA ASN A 472 36.74 -17.22 10.99
C ASN A 472 36.78 -17.44 9.48
N LYS A 473 35.76 -18.07 8.89
CA LYS A 473 35.61 -18.14 7.44
C LYS A 473 34.92 -16.88 6.91
N VAL A 474 35.40 -16.37 5.79
CA VAL A 474 34.80 -15.22 5.11
C VAL A 474 33.51 -15.66 4.40
N MET A 475 32.44 -14.92 4.61
CA MET A 475 31.17 -15.09 3.93
C MET A 475 30.74 -13.74 3.35
N ALA A 476 30.19 -13.74 2.13
CA ALA A 476 29.64 -12.53 1.54
C ALA A 476 28.13 -12.73 1.27
N PHE A 477 27.35 -11.72 1.60
CA PHE A 477 25.98 -11.54 1.14
C PHE A 477 26.03 -10.63 -0.08
N LEU A 478 25.44 -11.06 -1.18
CA LEU A 478 25.36 -10.31 -2.43
C LEU A 478 23.90 -10.00 -2.73
N SER A 479 23.58 -8.74 -3.03
CA SER A 479 22.32 -8.34 -3.61
C SER A 479 22.47 -8.27 -5.11
N LEU A 480 21.52 -8.85 -5.85
CA LEU A 480 21.51 -8.89 -7.31
C LEU A 480 20.24 -8.22 -7.84
N ILE A 481 20.38 -7.43 -8.91
CA ILE A 481 19.26 -6.92 -9.71
C ILE A 481 19.23 -7.70 -11.03
N HIS A 482 18.04 -8.19 -11.41
CA HIS A 482 17.76 -8.90 -12.65
C HIS A 482 16.93 -8.05 -13.62
N ILE A 483 16.94 -8.40 -14.92
CA ILE A 483 16.16 -7.67 -15.96
C ILE A 483 14.66 -7.71 -15.70
N SER A 484 14.14 -8.74 -15.03
CA SER A 484 12.71 -8.91 -14.76
C SER A 484 12.28 -8.35 -13.39
N GLU A 485 13.22 -7.84 -12.60
CA GLU A 485 12.89 -7.23 -11.31
C GLU A 485 12.57 -5.75 -11.47
N PRO A 486 11.64 -5.23 -10.67
CA PRO A 486 11.44 -3.80 -10.54
C PRO A 486 12.72 -3.23 -9.91
N THR A 487 13.27 -2.28 -10.54
CA THR A 487 14.49 -1.61 -10.08
C THR A 487 14.14 -0.46 -9.17
#